data_46edec47544edb467c75215144c94f8a
#
_entry.id   46edec47544edb467c75215144c94f8a
#
_cell.length_a   1.000
_cell.length_b   1.000
_cell.length_c   1.000
_cell.angle_alpha   90.00
_cell.angle_beta   90.00
_cell.angle_gamma   90.00
#
_symmetry.space_group_name_H-M   'P 1'
#
loop_
_entity.id
_entity.type
_entity.pdbx_description
1 polymer ?
#
loop_
_entity_poly.entity_id
_entity_poly.type
_entity_poly.pdbx_seq_one_letter_code
_entity_poly.pdbx_strand_id
1 'polypeptide(L)'
;MRLLPAFPILTQLLFLLPIAAGLFGVLLPALGYLPDLGGNQFHFKIFNQLLEHPALPHAVLLTLFSGIIATIISLSLAVLLAAMLSRESLSGNKKNKMTSLFVIVRRGLIPLIAVPHAAMALGLAFLLAPSGWLVRWLSFLLMGWETPPEWVTLQDPFGLSLIFGLVLKETPYLLLMLLAALPQIRAQEYIRIGQSLGYGNFRSWLKLVLPQVYPLIRLPVFAVLAFSLSVVDVAL
;
A
#
# COMPACT_ATOMS: atom_id res chain seq x y z
N MET A 1 4.16 31.97 -33.18
CA MET A 1 3.70 31.98 -31.77
C MET A 1 2.32 31.37 -31.52
N ARG A 2 1.80 30.46 -32.35
CA ARG A 2 0.47 29.80 -32.15
C ARG A 2 0.52 28.36 -31.65
N LEU A 3 1.71 27.81 -31.32
CA LEU A 3 1.85 26.40 -30.87
C LEU A 3 1.77 26.24 -29.35
N LEU A 4 1.90 27.33 -28.58
CA LEU A 4 1.86 27.30 -27.11
C LEU A 4 0.57 26.74 -26.51
N PRO A 5 -0.65 27.04 -27.02
CA PRO A 5 -1.88 26.45 -26.48
C PRO A 5 -2.11 24.99 -26.89
N ALA A 6 -1.43 24.50 -27.92
CA ALA A 6 -1.57 23.11 -28.38
C ALA A 6 -0.73 22.13 -27.52
N PHE A 7 0.32 22.61 -26.88
CA PHE A 7 1.26 21.79 -26.09
C PHE A 7 0.58 21.04 -24.92
N PRO A 8 -0.25 21.69 -24.07
CA PRO A 8 -0.95 20.97 -22.99
C PRO A 8 -1.95 19.95 -23.54
N ILE A 9 -2.62 20.24 -24.65
CA ILE A 9 -3.57 19.31 -25.27
C ILE A 9 -2.82 18.09 -25.83
N LEU A 10 -1.71 18.29 -26.52
CA LEU A 10 -0.85 17.22 -27.03
C LEU A 10 -0.33 16.33 -25.91
N THR A 11 0.13 16.94 -24.80
CA THR A 11 0.59 16.22 -23.61
C THR A 11 -0.53 15.39 -23.01
N GLN A 12 -1.73 15.95 -22.84
CA GLN A 12 -2.89 15.23 -22.33
C GLN A 12 -3.27 14.04 -23.23
N LEU A 13 -3.31 14.24 -24.55
CA LEU A 13 -3.61 13.18 -25.51
C LEU A 13 -2.55 12.07 -25.45
N LEU A 14 -1.27 12.41 -25.35
CA LEU A 14 -0.18 11.46 -25.28
C LEU A 14 -0.30 10.52 -24.05
N PHE A 15 -0.81 11.03 -22.92
CA PHE A 15 -1.02 10.24 -21.71
C PHE A 15 -2.37 9.53 -21.67
N LEU A 16 -3.46 10.21 -22.11
CA LEU A 16 -4.81 9.65 -22.01
C LEU A 16 -5.11 8.61 -23.08
N LEU A 17 -4.54 8.74 -24.28
CA LEU A 17 -4.84 7.86 -25.40
C LEU A 17 -4.38 6.41 -25.17
N PRO A 18 -3.15 6.13 -24.67
CA PRO A 18 -2.76 4.76 -24.31
C PRO A 18 -3.62 4.16 -23.19
N ILE A 19 -3.99 4.98 -22.19
CA ILE A 19 -4.85 4.53 -21.09
C ILE A 19 -6.25 4.18 -21.63
N ALA A 20 -6.83 5.06 -22.44
CA ALA A 20 -8.12 4.81 -23.06
C ALA A 20 -8.07 3.56 -23.96
N ALA A 21 -7.03 3.41 -24.78
CA ALA A 21 -6.85 2.24 -25.64
C ALA A 21 -6.76 0.95 -24.81
N GLY A 22 -6.03 0.96 -23.69
CA GLY A 22 -5.96 -0.18 -22.77
C GLY A 22 -7.32 -0.51 -22.14
N LEU A 23 -8.06 0.51 -21.69
CA LEU A 23 -9.40 0.32 -21.12
C LEU A 23 -10.37 -0.24 -22.17
N PHE A 24 -10.38 0.27 -23.38
CA PHE A 24 -11.19 -0.26 -24.48
C PHE A 24 -10.78 -1.70 -24.84
N GLY A 25 -9.47 -1.98 -24.86
CA GLY A 25 -8.94 -3.30 -25.12
C GLY A 25 -9.38 -4.36 -24.10
N VAL A 26 -9.72 -3.96 -22.87
CA VAL A 26 -10.25 -4.87 -21.83
C VAL A 26 -11.79 -4.88 -21.81
N LEU A 27 -12.42 -3.72 -22.00
CA LEU A 27 -13.89 -3.58 -21.95
C LEU A 27 -14.59 -4.28 -23.12
N LEU A 28 -14.06 -4.17 -24.34
CA LEU A 28 -14.69 -4.76 -25.53
C LEU A 28 -14.77 -6.30 -25.42
N PRO A 29 -13.68 -7.03 -25.08
CA PRO A 29 -13.77 -8.48 -24.82
C PRO A 29 -14.70 -8.83 -23.66
N ALA A 30 -14.69 -8.05 -22.58
CA ALA A 30 -15.58 -8.28 -21.44
C ALA A 30 -17.06 -8.18 -21.82
N LEU A 31 -17.38 -7.33 -22.81
CA LEU A 31 -18.73 -7.20 -23.39
C LEU A 31 -18.99 -8.20 -24.52
N GLY A 32 -18.10 -9.15 -24.78
CA GLY A 32 -18.27 -10.18 -25.79
C GLY A 32 -17.79 -9.79 -27.19
N TYR A 33 -17.30 -8.56 -27.39
CA TYR A 33 -16.79 -8.12 -28.68
C TYR A 33 -15.30 -8.46 -28.81
N LEU A 34 -15.03 -9.59 -29.47
CA LEU A 34 -13.68 -10.11 -29.73
C LEU A 34 -13.62 -10.68 -31.16
N PRO A 35 -13.54 -9.82 -32.19
CA PRO A 35 -13.64 -10.22 -33.62
C PRO A 35 -12.64 -11.31 -33.99
N ASP A 36 -11.42 -11.23 -33.48
CA ASP A 36 -10.33 -12.19 -33.76
C ASP A 36 -10.64 -13.63 -33.33
N LEU A 37 -11.55 -13.81 -32.37
CA LEU A 37 -12.04 -15.10 -31.87
C LEU A 37 -13.50 -15.38 -32.24
N GLY A 38 -14.07 -14.62 -33.19
CA GLY A 38 -15.43 -14.82 -33.69
C GLY A 38 -16.55 -14.15 -32.86
N GLY A 39 -16.19 -13.38 -31.83
CA GLY A 39 -17.13 -12.64 -31.00
C GLY A 39 -17.52 -11.30 -31.63
N ASN A 40 -18.54 -11.27 -32.49
CA ASN A 40 -18.99 -10.07 -33.21
C ASN A 40 -20.24 -9.41 -32.61
N GLN A 41 -20.71 -9.86 -31.45
CA GLN A 41 -21.94 -9.35 -30.83
C GLN A 41 -21.67 -8.95 -29.38
N PHE A 42 -22.21 -7.80 -28.97
CA PHE A 42 -22.21 -7.39 -27.58
C PHE A 42 -23.19 -8.24 -26.77
N HIS A 43 -22.71 -8.85 -25.68
CA HIS A 43 -23.53 -9.62 -24.77
C HIS A 43 -22.97 -9.59 -23.35
N PHE A 44 -23.85 -9.69 -22.37
CA PHE A 44 -23.48 -9.73 -20.94
C PHE A 44 -23.27 -11.17 -20.41
N LYS A 45 -23.11 -12.15 -21.29
CA LYS A 45 -22.97 -13.55 -20.90
C LYS A 45 -21.79 -13.78 -19.93
N ILE A 46 -20.67 -13.10 -20.17
CA ILE A 46 -19.48 -13.21 -19.33
C ILE A 46 -19.76 -12.68 -17.92
N PHE A 47 -20.48 -11.57 -17.79
CA PHE A 47 -20.87 -11.02 -16.50
C PHE A 47 -21.85 -11.94 -15.76
N ASN A 48 -22.82 -12.55 -16.46
CA ASN A 48 -23.73 -13.51 -15.86
C ASN A 48 -22.97 -14.76 -15.37
N GLN A 49 -22.04 -15.29 -16.16
CA GLN A 49 -21.18 -16.40 -15.76
C GLN A 49 -20.34 -16.06 -14.54
N LEU A 50 -19.82 -14.81 -14.44
CA LEU A 50 -19.09 -14.34 -13.27
C LEU A 50 -20.00 -14.29 -12.04
N LEU A 51 -21.22 -13.74 -12.17
CA LEU A 51 -22.19 -13.64 -11.07
C LEU A 51 -22.67 -15.01 -10.56
N GLU A 52 -22.75 -15.98 -11.45
CA GLU A 52 -23.12 -17.37 -11.12
C GLU A 52 -21.94 -18.20 -10.60
N HIS A 53 -20.70 -17.65 -10.65
CA HIS A 53 -19.51 -18.39 -10.24
C HIS A 53 -19.49 -18.62 -8.73
N PRO A 54 -19.44 -19.88 -8.25
CA PRO A 54 -19.58 -20.20 -6.83
C PRO A 54 -18.48 -19.60 -5.93
N ALA A 55 -17.30 -19.34 -6.48
CA ALA A 55 -16.20 -18.72 -5.73
C ALA A 55 -16.29 -17.17 -5.63
N LEU A 56 -17.19 -16.52 -6.39
CA LEU A 56 -17.26 -15.05 -6.42
C LEU A 56 -17.52 -14.43 -5.04
N PRO A 57 -18.49 -14.89 -4.23
CA PRO A 57 -18.74 -14.30 -2.91
C PRO A 57 -17.52 -14.38 -1.99
N HIS A 58 -16.84 -15.52 -2.00
CA HIS A 58 -15.61 -15.71 -1.22
C HIS A 58 -14.48 -14.79 -1.68
N ALA A 59 -14.26 -14.69 -2.99
CA ALA A 59 -13.24 -13.80 -3.57
C ALA A 59 -13.50 -12.32 -3.23
N VAL A 60 -14.76 -11.87 -3.33
CA VAL A 60 -15.15 -10.50 -2.96
C VAL A 60 -14.91 -10.25 -1.47
N LEU A 61 -15.34 -11.14 -0.60
CA LEU A 61 -15.13 -11.02 0.84
C LEU A 61 -13.64 -10.99 1.19
N LEU A 62 -12.84 -11.87 0.59
CA LEU A 62 -11.39 -11.92 0.83
C LEU A 62 -10.71 -10.63 0.37
N THR A 63 -11.07 -10.11 -0.80
CA THR A 63 -10.53 -8.85 -1.32
C THR A 63 -10.88 -7.67 -0.41
N LEU A 64 -12.15 -7.55 0.00
CA LEU A 64 -12.58 -6.49 0.92
C LEU A 64 -11.87 -6.61 2.27
N PHE A 65 -11.83 -7.80 2.83
CA PHE A 65 -11.19 -8.07 4.11
C PHE A 65 -9.69 -7.75 4.05
N SER A 66 -8.97 -8.31 3.09
CA SER A 66 -7.52 -8.11 2.97
C SER A 66 -7.16 -6.65 2.70
N GLY A 67 -7.86 -5.96 1.79
CA GLY A 67 -7.60 -4.56 1.47
C GLY A 67 -7.88 -3.61 2.63
N ILE A 68 -9.00 -3.79 3.34
CA ILE A 68 -9.34 -2.97 4.52
C ILE A 68 -8.34 -3.23 5.65
N ILE A 69 -8.06 -4.48 5.97
CA ILE A 69 -7.12 -4.85 7.05
C ILE A 69 -5.71 -4.36 6.74
N ALA A 70 -5.23 -4.56 5.51
CA ALA A 70 -3.91 -4.06 5.09
C ALA A 70 -3.81 -2.55 5.26
N THR A 71 -4.80 -1.79 4.80
CA THR A 71 -4.83 -0.32 4.94
C THR A 71 -4.84 0.13 6.40
N ILE A 72 -5.64 -0.52 7.26
CA ILE A 72 -5.71 -0.19 8.70
C ILE A 72 -4.36 -0.48 9.37
N ILE A 73 -3.76 -1.62 9.10
CA ILE A 73 -2.44 -1.99 9.68
C ILE A 73 -1.37 -1.02 9.17
N SER A 74 -1.33 -0.75 7.87
CA SER A 74 -0.36 0.17 7.26
C SER A 74 -0.46 1.57 7.84
N LEU A 75 -1.69 2.10 7.98
CA LEU A 75 -1.92 3.40 8.59
C LEU A 75 -1.50 3.40 10.07
N SER A 76 -1.84 2.36 10.82
CA SER A 76 -1.49 2.23 12.24
C SER A 76 0.03 2.20 12.44
N LEU A 77 0.75 1.44 11.60
CA LEU A 77 2.21 1.39 11.64
C LEU A 77 2.84 2.72 11.24
N ALA A 78 2.32 3.38 10.19
CA ALA A 78 2.81 4.69 9.76
C ALA A 78 2.60 5.75 10.86
N VAL A 79 1.44 5.75 11.52
CA VAL A 79 1.12 6.63 12.66
C VAL A 79 2.05 6.35 13.83
N LEU A 80 2.27 5.08 14.19
CA LEU A 80 3.17 4.69 15.27
C LEU A 80 4.61 5.15 15.01
N LEU A 81 5.12 4.90 13.80
CA LEU A 81 6.46 5.30 13.40
C LEU A 81 6.62 6.83 13.37
N ALA A 82 5.62 7.57 12.84
CA ALA A 82 5.63 9.03 12.84
C ALA A 82 5.61 9.60 14.26
N ALA A 83 4.83 9.01 15.18
CA ALA A 83 4.79 9.40 16.57
C ALA A 83 6.13 9.16 17.29
N MET A 84 6.80 8.03 17.02
CA MET A 84 8.13 7.72 17.55
C MET A 84 9.19 8.71 17.05
N LEU A 85 9.21 8.99 15.74
CA LEU A 85 10.11 9.96 15.16
C LEU A 85 9.90 11.38 15.70
N SER A 86 8.64 11.76 15.97
CA SER A 86 8.29 13.06 16.56
C SER A 86 8.75 13.19 18.02
N ARG A 87 8.81 12.09 18.78
CA ARG A 87 9.24 12.07 20.18
C ARG A 87 10.71 12.46 20.32
N GLU A 88 11.56 11.99 19.45
CA GLU A 88 12.99 12.30 19.47
C GLU A 88 13.26 13.78 19.22
N SER A 89 12.34 14.49 18.53
CA SER A 89 12.41 15.94 18.30
C SER A 89 12.27 16.76 19.56
N LEU A 90 11.60 16.28 20.57
CA LEU A 90 11.34 17.02 21.81
C LEU A 90 12.44 16.84 22.88
N SER A 91 13.29 15.83 22.75
CA SER A 91 14.40 15.58 23.66
C SER A 91 15.58 16.48 23.36
N GLY A 92 15.56 17.67 23.91
CA GLY A 92 16.42 18.85 23.64
C GLY A 92 17.96 18.70 23.56
N ASN A 93 18.50 17.48 23.61
CA ASN A 93 19.94 17.26 23.66
C ASN A 93 20.57 16.75 22.33
N LYS A 94 19.81 16.70 21.19
CA LYS A 94 20.31 16.02 19.99
C LYS A 94 19.82 16.63 18.66
N LYS A 95 19.88 17.96 18.47
CA LYS A 95 19.56 18.58 17.17
C LYS A 95 20.25 17.90 15.98
N ASN A 96 21.52 17.49 16.12
CA ASN A 96 22.27 16.85 15.05
C ASN A 96 21.89 15.37 14.81
N LYS A 97 21.54 14.62 15.86
CA LYS A 97 21.29 13.17 15.75
C LYS A 97 19.90 12.86 15.16
N MET A 98 18.94 13.73 15.44
CA MET A 98 17.57 13.59 14.98
C MET A 98 17.36 14.00 13.52
N THR A 99 18.02 15.08 13.10
CA THR A 99 18.06 15.44 11.67
C THR A 99 18.66 14.28 10.87
N SER A 100 19.63 13.57 11.45
CA SER A 100 20.25 12.38 10.90
C SER A 100 19.26 11.21 10.80
N LEU A 101 18.53 10.85 11.87
CA LEU A 101 17.59 9.71 11.86
C LEU A 101 16.42 9.95 10.91
N PHE A 102 15.81 11.12 10.95
CA PHE A 102 14.75 11.51 10.02
C PHE A 102 15.19 11.41 8.56
N VAL A 103 16.41 11.91 8.26
CA VAL A 103 16.99 11.82 6.92
C VAL A 103 17.28 10.37 6.53
N ILE A 104 17.82 9.55 7.45
CA ILE A 104 18.10 8.13 7.20
C ILE A 104 16.79 7.37 6.92
N VAL A 105 15.76 7.54 7.75
CA VAL A 105 14.46 6.91 7.56
C VAL A 105 13.86 7.34 6.22
N ARG A 106 13.80 8.64 5.94
CA ARG A 106 13.29 9.15 4.67
C ARG A 106 14.06 8.60 3.47
N ARG A 107 15.40 8.55 3.54
CA ARG A 107 16.22 7.97 2.46
C ARG A 107 16.01 6.48 2.30
N GLY A 108 15.80 5.75 3.39
CA GLY A 108 15.51 4.31 3.36
C GLY A 108 14.12 3.97 2.82
N LEU A 109 13.14 4.87 2.98
CA LEU A 109 11.77 4.68 2.45
C LEU A 109 11.69 4.85 0.94
N ILE A 110 12.53 5.71 0.34
CA ILE A 110 12.50 6.00 -1.11
C ILE A 110 12.71 4.74 -1.96
N PRO A 111 13.74 3.89 -1.73
CA PRO A 111 13.91 2.66 -2.48
C PRO A 111 12.72 1.70 -2.35
N LEU A 112 12.15 1.56 -1.14
CA LEU A 112 11.00 0.69 -0.89
C LEU A 112 9.78 1.08 -1.70
N ILE A 113 9.57 2.40 -1.89
CA ILE A 113 8.47 2.91 -2.71
C ILE A 113 8.77 2.73 -4.20
N ALA A 114 10.02 2.88 -4.61
CA ALA A 114 10.44 2.78 -6.01
C ALA A 114 10.35 1.36 -6.57
N VAL A 115 10.40 0.31 -5.73
CA VAL A 115 10.28 -1.08 -6.19
C VAL A 115 8.87 -1.31 -6.78
N PRO A 116 8.73 -1.83 -8.01
CA PRO A 116 7.44 -2.21 -8.57
C PRO A 116 6.71 -3.26 -7.69
N HIS A 117 5.37 -3.20 -7.65
CA HIS A 117 4.58 -4.13 -6.82
C HIS A 117 4.81 -5.58 -7.22
N ALA A 118 4.80 -5.90 -8.52
CA ALA A 118 5.07 -7.24 -9.02
C ALA A 118 6.45 -7.76 -8.62
N ALA A 119 7.49 -6.93 -8.68
CA ALA A 119 8.84 -7.32 -8.24
C ALA A 119 8.89 -7.61 -6.74
N MET A 120 8.16 -6.83 -5.94
CA MET A 120 8.06 -7.05 -4.51
C MET A 120 7.26 -8.31 -4.17
N ALA A 121 6.16 -8.56 -4.89
CA ALA A 121 5.36 -9.78 -4.75
C ALA A 121 6.19 -11.03 -5.05
N LEU A 122 6.93 -11.04 -6.15
CA LEU A 122 7.86 -12.13 -6.49
C LEU A 122 8.93 -12.31 -5.41
N GLY A 123 9.55 -11.22 -4.94
CA GLY A 123 10.55 -11.28 -3.86
C GLY A 123 9.98 -11.87 -2.58
N LEU A 124 8.75 -11.48 -2.19
CA LEU A 124 8.05 -12.04 -1.03
C LEU A 124 7.67 -13.50 -1.26
N ALA A 125 7.21 -13.87 -2.45
CA ALA A 125 6.91 -15.25 -2.79
C ALA A 125 8.14 -16.14 -2.60
N PHE A 126 9.31 -15.75 -3.11
CA PHE A 126 10.57 -16.49 -2.89
C PHE A 126 11.02 -16.50 -1.43
N LEU A 127 10.71 -15.44 -0.68
CA LEU A 127 11.08 -15.34 0.72
C LEU A 127 10.20 -16.25 1.61
N LEU A 128 8.87 -16.21 1.37
CA LEU A 128 7.85 -16.87 2.19
C LEU A 128 7.54 -18.29 1.75
N ALA A 129 7.94 -18.72 0.54
CA ALA A 129 7.73 -20.09 0.07
C ALA A 129 8.21 -21.11 1.12
N PRO A 130 7.57 -22.30 1.23
CA PRO A 130 8.03 -23.35 2.15
C PRO A 130 9.48 -23.77 1.93
N SER A 131 9.97 -23.70 0.70
CA SER A 131 11.38 -23.89 0.33
C SER A 131 12.17 -22.57 0.29
N GLY A 132 11.58 -21.47 0.73
CA GLY A 132 12.11 -20.13 0.64
C GLY A 132 13.28 -19.87 1.59
N TRP A 133 13.94 -18.73 1.37
CA TRP A 133 15.12 -18.36 2.14
C TRP A 133 14.84 -18.21 3.64
N LEU A 134 13.70 -17.64 4.02
CA LEU A 134 13.32 -17.41 5.42
C LEU A 134 13.10 -18.74 6.14
N VAL A 135 12.41 -19.69 5.52
CA VAL A 135 12.16 -21.02 6.11
C VAL A 135 13.45 -21.81 6.26
N ARG A 136 14.34 -21.76 5.26
CA ARG A 136 15.67 -22.39 5.35
C ARG A 136 16.51 -21.83 6.48
N TRP A 137 16.49 -20.51 6.66
CA TRP A 137 17.22 -19.83 7.73
C TRP A 137 16.66 -20.19 9.10
N LEU A 138 15.33 -20.24 9.22
CA LEU A 138 14.64 -20.63 10.43
C LEU A 138 14.91 -22.10 10.81
N SER A 139 14.91 -23.00 9.80
CA SER A 139 15.29 -24.41 9.98
C SER A 139 16.71 -24.55 10.51
N PHE A 140 17.66 -23.83 9.92
CA PHE A 140 19.05 -23.85 10.33
C PHE A 140 19.24 -23.38 11.80
N LEU A 141 18.48 -22.34 12.22
CA LEU A 141 18.66 -21.75 13.54
C LEU A 141 17.92 -22.46 14.68
N LEU A 142 16.72 -22.98 14.42
CA LEU A 142 15.78 -23.33 15.47
C LEU A 142 15.17 -24.72 15.38
N MET A 143 15.00 -25.30 14.19
CA MET A 143 14.11 -26.46 14.01
C MET A 143 14.73 -27.68 13.34
N GLY A 144 15.90 -27.54 12.68
CA GLY A 144 16.62 -28.67 12.07
C GLY A 144 15.81 -29.49 11.05
N TRP A 145 14.90 -28.84 10.31
CA TRP A 145 14.06 -29.53 9.31
C TRP A 145 14.91 -30.05 8.14
N GLU A 146 14.86 -31.33 7.87
CA GLU A 146 15.52 -31.96 6.72
C GLU A 146 14.75 -31.71 5.42
N THR A 147 13.43 -31.57 5.50
CA THR A 147 12.52 -31.29 4.37
C THR A 147 11.75 -30.00 4.59
N PRO A 148 11.39 -29.26 3.52
CA PRO A 148 10.54 -28.08 3.64
C PRO A 148 9.21 -28.46 4.30
N PRO A 149 8.69 -27.64 5.24
CA PRO A 149 7.37 -27.87 5.84
C PRO A 149 6.25 -27.73 4.80
N GLU A 150 5.20 -28.53 4.92
CA GLU A 150 4.02 -28.49 4.05
C GLU A 150 3.05 -27.34 4.42
N TRP A 151 3.58 -26.16 4.67
CA TRP A 151 2.76 -25.00 5.01
C TRP A 151 2.32 -24.26 3.75
N VAL A 152 1.04 -23.93 3.68
CA VAL A 152 0.49 -23.04 2.67
C VAL A 152 0.80 -21.60 3.08
N THR A 153 1.98 -21.11 2.72
CA THR A 153 2.42 -19.75 3.03
C THR A 153 2.04 -18.77 1.92
N LEU A 154 1.92 -19.25 0.69
CA LEU A 154 1.46 -18.49 -0.47
C LEU A 154 0.06 -18.97 -0.82
N GLN A 155 -0.80 -18.06 -1.28
CA GLN A 155 -2.21 -18.33 -1.60
C GLN A 155 -2.96 -18.94 -0.41
N ASP A 156 -2.65 -18.47 0.79
CA ASP A 156 -3.33 -18.89 2.00
C ASP A 156 -4.81 -18.51 2.00
N PRO A 157 -5.71 -19.35 2.58
CA PRO A 157 -7.15 -19.14 2.52
C PRO A 157 -7.64 -17.83 3.15
N PHE A 158 -6.83 -17.22 4.03
CA PHE A 158 -7.15 -15.98 4.73
C PHE A 158 -6.50 -14.75 4.10
N GLY A 159 -5.66 -14.91 3.06
CA GLY A 159 -4.95 -13.81 2.41
C GLY A 159 -3.92 -13.12 3.30
N LEU A 160 -3.34 -13.83 4.28
CA LEU A 160 -2.36 -13.25 5.22
C LEU A 160 -1.07 -12.83 4.52
N SER A 161 -0.60 -13.64 3.58
CA SER A 161 0.57 -13.31 2.75
C SER A 161 0.32 -12.08 1.88
N LEU A 162 -0.89 -11.96 1.31
CA LEU A 162 -1.33 -10.78 0.58
C LEU A 162 -1.36 -9.54 1.49
N ILE A 163 -2.01 -9.64 2.66
CA ILE A 163 -2.04 -8.56 3.65
C ILE A 163 -0.63 -8.13 4.03
N PHE A 164 0.27 -9.07 4.29
CA PHE A 164 1.66 -8.79 4.64
C PHE A 164 2.39 -8.04 3.53
N GLY A 165 2.24 -8.48 2.28
CA GLY A 165 2.82 -7.83 1.10
C GLY A 165 2.31 -6.40 0.92
N LEU A 166 1.01 -6.18 1.05
CA LEU A 166 0.38 -4.86 0.99
C LEU A 166 0.88 -3.95 2.12
N VAL A 167 0.88 -4.43 3.36
CA VAL A 167 1.37 -3.66 4.52
C VAL A 167 2.82 -3.23 4.35
N LEU A 168 3.67 -4.12 3.86
CA LEU A 168 5.09 -3.82 3.64
C LEU A 168 5.29 -2.71 2.60
N LYS A 169 4.42 -2.63 1.61
CA LYS A 169 4.48 -1.64 0.53
C LYS A 169 3.79 -0.33 0.88
N GLU A 170 2.64 -0.39 1.53
CA GLU A 170 1.81 0.77 1.81
C GLU A 170 2.31 1.59 3.01
N THR A 171 2.85 0.93 4.03
CA THR A 171 3.38 1.59 5.24
C THR A 171 4.42 2.66 4.90
N PRO A 172 5.46 2.41 4.07
CA PRO A 172 6.42 3.42 3.68
C PRO A 172 5.79 4.63 2.98
N TYR A 173 4.81 4.39 2.12
CA TYR A 173 4.10 5.45 1.41
C TYR A 173 3.29 6.32 2.38
N LEU A 174 2.46 5.72 3.23
CA LEU A 174 1.66 6.46 4.21
C LEU A 174 2.53 7.19 5.22
N LEU A 175 3.65 6.60 5.63
CA LEU A 175 4.62 7.27 6.51
C LEU A 175 5.23 8.50 5.82
N LEU A 176 5.61 8.42 4.55
CA LEU A 176 6.11 9.59 3.81
C LEU A 176 5.05 10.69 3.71
N MET A 177 3.79 10.34 3.43
CA MET A 177 2.68 11.30 3.37
C MET A 177 2.47 11.97 4.73
N LEU A 178 2.51 11.22 5.83
CA LEU A 178 2.46 11.73 7.20
C LEU A 178 3.62 12.70 7.47
N LEU A 179 4.85 12.28 7.17
CA LEU A 179 6.04 13.11 7.39
C LEU A 179 6.04 14.38 6.55
N ALA A 180 5.43 14.37 5.36
CA ALA A 180 5.24 15.56 4.52
C ALA A 180 4.11 16.49 5.02
N ALA A 181 3.12 15.93 5.69
CA ALA A 181 1.99 16.70 6.24
C ALA A 181 2.31 17.33 7.60
N LEU A 182 3.12 16.68 8.44
CA LEU A 182 3.44 17.15 9.80
C LEU A 182 4.01 18.60 9.86
N PRO A 183 4.87 19.07 8.95
CA PRO A 183 5.33 20.45 8.95
C PRO A 183 4.25 21.49 8.66
N GLN A 184 3.10 21.08 8.09
CA GLN A 184 1.98 21.98 7.77
C GLN A 184 1.12 22.29 8.99
N ILE A 185 1.34 21.56 10.10
CA ILE A 185 0.63 21.78 11.37
C ILE A 185 1.65 22.08 12.47
N ARG A 186 1.18 22.67 13.58
CA ARG A 186 2.00 22.97 14.75
C ARG A 186 2.11 21.76 15.70
N ALA A 187 2.53 20.61 15.16
CA ALA A 187 2.54 19.32 15.88
C ALA A 187 3.23 19.40 17.26
N GLN A 188 4.36 20.12 17.36
CA GLN A 188 5.10 20.27 18.61
C GLN A 188 4.33 21.09 19.68
N GLU A 189 3.58 22.10 19.27
CA GLU A 189 2.74 22.89 20.19
C GLU A 189 1.61 22.02 20.75
N TYR A 190 0.94 21.23 19.90
CA TYR A 190 -0.10 20.29 20.34
C TYR A 190 0.43 19.24 21.32
N ILE A 191 1.64 18.73 21.09
CA ILE A 191 2.25 17.77 22.01
C ILE A 191 2.53 18.43 23.37
N ARG A 192 3.08 19.65 23.40
CA ARG A 192 3.32 20.41 24.65
C ARG A 192 2.04 20.69 25.41
N ILE A 193 0.96 21.09 24.70
CA ILE A 193 -0.36 21.28 25.31
C ILE A 193 -0.86 19.98 25.93
N GLY A 194 -0.73 18.85 25.24
CA GLY A 194 -1.09 17.54 25.79
C GLY A 194 -0.29 17.17 27.02
N GLN A 195 1.00 17.50 27.04
CA GLN A 195 1.87 17.27 28.20
C GLN A 195 1.48 18.13 29.40
N SER A 196 1.11 19.41 29.20
CA SER A 196 0.61 20.28 30.27
C SER A 196 -0.71 19.80 30.88
N LEU A 197 -1.49 19.02 30.10
CA LEU A 197 -2.72 18.34 30.57
C LEU A 197 -2.45 16.96 31.19
N GLY A 198 -1.18 16.58 31.39
CA GLY A 198 -0.79 15.30 31.99
C GLY A 198 -0.77 14.11 31.04
N TYR A 199 -0.97 14.31 29.74
CA TYR A 199 -0.85 13.22 28.76
C TYR A 199 0.62 12.90 28.46
N GLY A 200 0.95 11.62 28.32
CA GLY A 200 2.23 11.20 27.77
C GLY A 200 2.35 11.56 26.27
N ASN A 201 3.57 11.63 25.73
CA ASN A 201 3.87 12.01 24.35
C ASN A 201 3.02 11.29 23.31
N PHE A 202 2.91 9.96 23.43
CA PHE A 202 2.16 9.14 22.48
C PHE A 202 0.64 9.45 22.52
N ARG A 203 0.08 9.59 23.72
CA ARG A 203 -1.34 9.98 23.90
C ARG A 203 -1.63 11.38 23.38
N SER A 204 -0.72 12.33 23.62
CA SER A 204 -0.81 13.68 23.07
C SER A 204 -0.77 13.66 21.55
N TRP A 205 0.11 12.84 20.98
CA TRP A 205 0.22 12.69 19.55
C TRP A 205 -1.07 12.12 18.94
N LEU A 206 -1.60 11.02 19.49
CA LEU A 206 -2.84 10.40 18.99
C LEU A 206 -4.08 11.29 19.15
N LYS A 207 -4.20 12.00 20.29
CA LYS A 207 -5.41 12.76 20.59
C LYS A 207 -5.42 14.18 20.00
N LEU A 208 -4.26 14.79 19.82
CA LEU A 208 -4.17 16.20 19.42
C LEU A 208 -3.51 16.39 18.05
N VAL A 209 -2.45 15.64 17.73
CA VAL A 209 -1.73 15.77 16.47
C VAL A 209 -2.44 15.00 15.34
N LEU A 210 -2.79 13.75 15.58
CA LEU A 210 -3.41 12.89 14.56
C LEU A 210 -4.71 13.49 13.99
N PRO A 211 -5.66 14.01 14.79
CA PRO A 211 -6.87 14.65 14.24
C PRO A 211 -6.58 15.87 13.37
N GLN A 212 -5.48 16.58 13.60
CA GLN A 212 -5.08 17.75 12.81
C GLN A 212 -4.39 17.37 11.51
N VAL A 213 -3.60 16.29 11.51
CA VAL A 213 -2.87 15.85 10.32
C VAL A 213 -3.73 14.95 9.41
N TYR A 214 -4.71 14.23 9.99
CA TYR A 214 -5.56 13.29 9.23
C TYR A 214 -6.27 13.93 8.01
N PRO A 215 -6.87 15.12 8.11
CA PRO A 215 -7.48 15.77 6.94
C PRO A 215 -6.52 16.00 5.77
N LEU A 216 -5.22 16.17 6.05
CA LEU A 216 -4.19 16.37 5.03
C LEU A 216 -3.79 15.07 4.33
N ILE A 217 -3.90 13.93 5.03
CA ILE A 217 -3.51 12.62 4.50
C ILE A 217 -4.70 11.74 4.10
N ARG A 218 -5.93 12.19 4.28
CA ARG A 218 -7.12 11.37 3.97
C ARG A 218 -7.17 10.89 2.52
N LEU A 219 -6.79 11.73 1.56
CA LEU A 219 -6.75 11.34 0.14
C LEU A 219 -5.68 10.28 -0.13
N PRO A 220 -4.42 10.39 0.32
CA PRO A 220 -3.47 9.29 0.33
C PRO A 220 -4.00 7.99 0.95
N VAL A 221 -4.71 8.06 2.09
CA VAL A 221 -5.28 6.86 2.74
C VAL A 221 -6.36 6.21 1.86
N PHE A 222 -7.26 7.01 1.27
CA PHE A 222 -8.26 6.49 0.33
C PHE A 222 -7.61 5.93 -0.95
N ALA A 223 -6.55 6.56 -1.45
CA ALA A 223 -5.81 6.04 -2.59
C ALA A 223 -5.18 4.67 -2.30
N VAL A 224 -4.59 4.50 -1.11
CA VAL A 224 -4.06 3.22 -0.63
C VAL A 224 -5.18 2.18 -0.54
N LEU A 225 -6.31 2.52 0.08
CA LEU A 225 -7.45 1.61 0.18
C LEU A 225 -7.96 1.19 -1.21
N ALA A 226 -8.14 2.13 -2.12
CA ALA A 226 -8.58 1.83 -3.49
C ALA A 226 -7.57 0.92 -4.22
N PHE A 227 -6.28 1.19 -4.03
CA PHE A 227 -5.21 0.35 -4.58
C PHE A 227 -5.26 -1.06 -3.99
N SER A 228 -5.33 -1.21 -2.67
CA SER A 228 -5.37 -2.52 -1.98
C SER A 228 -6.57 -3.37 -2.41
N LEU A 229 -7.71 -2.72 -2.76
CA LEU A 229 -8.90 -3.40 -3.26
C LEU A 229 -8.81 -3.78 -4.75
N SER A 230 -7.92 -3.14 -5.52
CA SER A 230 -7.79 -3.34 -6.97
C SER A 230 -6.53 -4.09 -7.38
N VAL A 231 -5.64 -4.38 -6.43
CA VAL A 231 -4.36 -5.02 -6.74
C VAL A 231 -4.57 -6.48 -7.14
N VAL A 232 -3.98 -6.86 -8.27
CA VAL A 232 -3.97 -8.23 -8.81
C VAL A 232 -2.56 -8.81 -8.72
N ASP A 233 -1.54 -8.00 -8.96
CA ASP A 233 -0.13 -8.42 -9.10
C ASP A 233 0.45 -9.09 -7.84
N VAL A 234 -0.11 -8.81 -6.66
CA VAL A 234 0.34 -9.37 -5.38
C VAL A 234 -0.49 -10.60 -4.99
N ALA A 235 -1.70 -10.74 -5.59
CA ALA A 235 -2.61 -11.84 -5.32
C ALA A 235 -2.33 -13.09 -6.19
N LEU A 236 -1.59 -12.92 -7.29
CA LEU A 236 -1.17 -13.99 -8.19
C LEU A 236 0.06 -14.71 -7.65
#